data_551d6c87a03dc044969583fd036a3d67
#
_entry.id   551d6c87a03dc044969583fd036a3d67
#
_cell.length_a   1.000
_cell.length_b   1.000
_cell.length_c   1.000
_cell.angle_alpha   90.00
_cell.angle_beta   90.00
_cell.angle_gamma   90.00
#
_symmetry.space_group_name_H-M   'P 1'
#
loop_
_entity.id
_entity.type
_entity.pdbx_description
1 polymer ?
#
loop_
_entity_poly.entity_id
_entity_poly.type
_entity_poly.pdbx_seq_one_letter_code
_entity_poly.pdbx_strand_id
1 'polypeptide(L)'
;MDHSEVLQQACYVFLNDLNDEINHSPTIQIEDTELLQRCRQIIDQEQNVQIKPYLETLSEVIHAFLTGRASEDTLKFYLSEQFNIVASDIAGLIQGLVKMESRISDTEISYPAVQSLSDSPKISVIITTYNRKEFLYQAIQSILMQDYPNKEITVIDDCSTDGTKELMQQHFGAEPRVIYMRNATNSGPGNNRRKAFAAHGDGEYVLFLDDDDYLIDMNYFSKAVRFHLLHPEISFVAANVFLEYSKAKQLKISNLQLSSIIKKRDYFMNFEKKGYPKPASTLTTVFKREALMAMDILDMNMVNDASIYLRSLLVGDAGFIDVIAGVYRIHGNNITFNLSQGFLIENLEEKKLIKNMAVQKYGYNAQEMTEWFNHNAYDTISYYLLNSAKDATDFKFMYHWALNHCPLIYNQLKNEFRMKLIKKQLLRISLLRTLLGR
;
A
#
# COMPACT_ATOMS: atom_id res chain seq x y z
N MET A 1 20.96 -25.38 13.60
CA MET A 1 19.67 -24.72 13.85
C MET A 1 19.14 -24.23 12.53
N ASP A 2 17.87 -24.43 12.28
CA ASP A 2 17.18 -23.82 11.13
C ASP A 2 17.20 -22.29 11.31
N HIS A 3 17.17 -21.56 10.18
CA HIS A 3 17.16 -20.08 10.20
C HIS A 3 16.01 -19.51 11.05
N SER A 4 14.86 -20.18 11.06
CA SER A 4 13.70 -19.84 11.88
C SER A 4 13.99 -19.98 13.38
N GLU A 5 14.64 -21.05 13.81
CA GLU A 5 15.01 -21.27 15.22
C GLU A 5 15.99 -20.21 15.72
N VAL A 6 16.93 -19.81 14.87
CA VAL A 6 17.93 -18.76 15.19
C VAL A 6 17.24 -17.39 15.34
N LEU A 7 16.31 -17.05 14.45
CA LEU A 7 15.52 -15.82 14.55
C LEU A 7 14.65 -15.80 15.80
N GLN A 8 13.98 -16.89 16.11
CA GLN A 8 13.14 -17.02 17.30
C GLN A 8 13.98 -16.82 18.57
N GLN A 9 15.14 -17.49 18.68
CA GLN A 9 16.02 -17.34 19.82
C GLN A 9 16.55 -15.91 19.96
N ALA A 10 16.96 -15.27 18.86
CA ALA A 10 17.41 -13.88 18.85
C ALA A 10 16.31 -12.90 19.32
N CYS A 11 15.07 -13.15 18.91
CA CYS A 11 13.92 -12.35 19.38
C CYS A 11 13.72 -12.47 20.89
N TYR A 12 13.77 -13.68 21.46
CA TYR A 12 13.64 -13.88 22.91
C TYR A 12 14.79 -13.21 23.67
N VAL A 13 16.03 -13.32 23.21
CA VAL A 13 17.16 -12.64 23.84
C VAL A 13 16.96 -11.14 23.81
N PHE A 14 16.64 -10.56 22.65
CA PHE A 14 16.39 -9.13 22.50
C PHE A 14 15.29 -8.62 23.44
N LEU A 15 14.16 -9.34 23.52
CA LEU A 15 13.04 -8.95 24.37
C LEU A 15 13.36 -9.05 25.87
N ASN A 16 14.14 -10.08 26.27
CA ASN A 16 14.60 -10.21 27.66
C ASN A 16 15.57 -9.10 28.01
N ASP A 17 16.58 -8.83 27.18
CA ASP A 17 17.54 -7.75 27.40
C ASP A 17 16.85 -6.39 27.49
N LEU A 18 15.87 -6.14 26.60
CA LEU A 18 15.07 -4.91 26.62
C LEU A 18 14.26 -4.79 27.93
N ASN A 19 13.62 -5.89 28.37
CA ASN A 19 12.84 -5.91 29.62
C ASN A 19 13.74 -5.68 30.84
N ASP A 20 14.93 -6.25 30.87
CA ASP A 20 15.90 -6.07 31.95
C ASP A 20 16.40 -4.62 32.00
N GLU A 21 16.74 -4.03 30.87
CA GLU A 21 17.14 -2.63 30.72
C GLU A 21 16.07 -1.67 31.28
N ILE A 22 14.79 -1.94 30.98
CA ILE A 22 13.67 -1.10 31.41
C ILE A 22 13.40 -1.26 32.91
N ASN A 23 13.48 -2.47 33.44
CA ASN A 23 13.24 -2.72 34.85
C ASN A 23 14.33 -2.15 35.79
N HIS A 24 15.56 -1.99 35.30
CA HIS A 24 16.66 -1.41 36.05
C HIS A 24 16.71 0.13 36.02
N SER A 25 15.82 0.79 35.28
CA SER A 25 15.74 2.26 35.17
C SER A 25 14.41 2.80 35.71
N PRO A 26 14.26 3.06 37.02
CA PRO A 26 12.98 3.39 37.64
C PRO A 26 12.40 4.77 37.34
N THR A 27 13.09 5.61 36.57
CA THR A 27 12.72 7.02 36.30
C THR A 27 12.54 7.36 34.82
N ILE A 28 12.35 6.38 33.96
CA ILE A 28 12.22 6.66 32.54
C ILE A 28 10.79 7.14 32.24
N GLN A 29 10.62 8.47 32.12
CA GLN A 29 9.72 8.98 31.05
C GLN A 29 10.40 8.58 29.76
N ILE A 30 9.90 7.52 29.13
CA ILE A 30 10.50 7.04 27.88
C ILE A 30 10.14 8.07 26.82
N GLU A 31 10.98 9.09 26.64
CA GLU A 31 10.98 9.86 25.40
C GLU A 31 11.30 8.89 24.25
N ASP A 32 10.57 8.99 23.16
CA ASP A 32 10.66 8.14 21.96
C ASP A 32 12.10 7.82 21.53
N THR A 33 13.01 8.76 21.72
CA THR A 33 14.42 8.66 21.36
C THR A 33 15.23 7.72 22.26
N GLU A 34 14.90 7.62 23.54
CA GLU A 34 15.69 6.82 24.50
C GLU A 34 15.43 5.32 24.32
N LEU A 35 14.17 4.91 24.13
CA LEU A 35 13.83 3.52 23.85
C LEU A 35 14.52 3.02 22.57
N LEU A 36 14.43 3.79 21.48
CA LEU A 36 15.08 3.43 20.22
C LEU A 36 16.61 3.39 20.35
N GLN A 37 17.19 4.27 21.18
CA GLN A 37 18.64 4.25 21.44
C GLN A 37 19.05 2.99 22.19
N ARG A 38 18.27 2.53 23.18
CA ARG A 38 18.52 1.27 23.92
C ARG A 38 18.37 0.06 23.02
N CYS A 39 17.30 0.01 22.22
CA CYS A 39 17.15 -1.04 21.22
C CYS A 39 18.37 -1.11 20.28
N ARG A 40 18.89 0.03 19.81
CA ARG A 40 20.09 0.06 18.98
C ARG A 40 21.33 -0.48 19.72
N GLN A 41 21.51 -0.17 21.00
CA GLN A 41 22.63 -0.71 21.78
C GLN A 41 22.58 -2.23 21.89
N ILE A 42 21.39 -2.82 22.10
CA ILE A 42 21.20 -4.28 22.11
C ILE A 42 21.50 -4.88 20.73
N ILE A 43 20.95 -4.27 19.65
CA ILE A 43 21.15 -4.72 18.29
C ILE A 43 22.61 -4.65 17.86
N ASP A 44 23.35 -3.62 18.30
CA ASP A 44 24.78 -3.48 17.96
C ASP A 44 25.64 -4.58 18.58
N GLN A 45 25.20 -5.20 19.67
CA GLN A 45 25.89 -6.36 20.28
C GLN A 45 25.65 -7.66 19.52
N GLU A 46 24.60 -7.73 18.67
CA GLU A 46 24.34 -8.91 17.86
C GLU A 46 25.44 -9.11 16.79
N GLN A 47 26.08 -10.26 16.83
CA GLN A 47 27.18 -10.58 15.90
C GLN A 47 26.72 -11.08 14.54
N ASN A 48 25.50 -11.60 14.45
CA ASN A 48 24.95 -12.13 13.22
C ASN A 48 24.33 -11.03 12.34
N VAL A 49 25.06 -10.60 11.33
CA VAL A 49 24.68 -9.54 10.38
C VAL A 49 23.35 -9.86 9.66
N GLN A 50 23.01 -11.13 9.49
CA GLN A 50 21.75 -11.52 8.83
C GLN A 50 20.51 -11.33 9.72
N ILE A 51 20.69 -11.30 11.03
CA ILE A 51 19.59 -11.14 12.02
C ILE A 51 19.30 -9.67 12.32
N LYS A 52 20.32 -8.81 12.29
CA LYS A 52 20.18 -7.38 12.64
C LYS A 52 18.98 -6.70 11.96
N PRO A 53 18.70 -6.83 10.65
CA PRO A 53 17.56 -6.17 10.01
C PRO A 53 16.20 -6.59 10.56
N TYR A 54 16.08 -7.80 11.10
CA TYR A 54 14.85 -8.31 11.72
C TYR A 54 14.65 -7.69 13.11
N LEU A 55 15.73 -7.58 13.90
CA LEU A 55 15.69 -6.92 15.21
C LEU A 55 15.47 -5.41 15.09
N GLU A 56 16.02 -4.76 14.07
CA GLU A 56 15.74 -3.35 13.75
C GLU A 56 14.25 -3.12 13.52
N THR A 57 13.63 -3.95 12.66
CA THR A 57 12.18 -3.85 12.43
C THR A 57 11.38 -4.22 13.69
N LEU A 58 11.82 -5.19 14.49
CA LEU A 58 11.18 -5.53 15.77
C LEU A 58 11.19 -4.32 16.72
N SER A 59 12.31 -3.61 16.83
CA SER A 59 12.39 -2.42 17.66
C SER A 59 11.43 -1.31 17.21
N GLU A 60 11.28 -1.12 15.89
CA GLU A 60 10.32 -0.17 15.32
C GLU A 60 8.86 -0.57 15.61
N VAL A 61 8.53 -1.86 15.54
CA VAL A 61 7.18 -2.38 15.85
C VAL A 61 6.86 -2.23 17.33
N ILE A 62 7.82 -2.56 18.23
CA ILE A 62 7.65 -2.36 19.67
C ILE A 62 7.46 -0.88 20.00
N HIS A 63 8.27 -0.01 19.43
CA HIS A 63 8.13 1.43 19.61
C HIS A 63 6.77 1.93 19.08
N ALA A 64 6.33 1.45 17.90
CA ALA A 64 5.02 1.77 17.38
C ALA A 64 3.88 1.29 18.29
N PHE A 65 4.01 0.12 18.92
CA PHE A 65 3.06 -0.38 19.89
C PHE A 65 3.01 0.50 21.15
N LEU A 66 4.14 0.79 21.76
CA LEU A 66 4.22 1.60 22.98
C LEU A 66 3.76 3.06 22.78
N THR A 67 3.83 3.57 21.56
CA THR A 67 3.35 4.91 21.18
C THR A 67 1.95 4.92 20.58
N GLY A 68 1.21 3.81 20.64
CA GLY A 68 -0.15 3.69 20.13
C GLY A 68 -0.29 3.68 18.60
N ARG A 69 0.84 3.60 17.86
CA ARG A 69 0.87 3.50 16.39
C ARG A 69 0.70 2.08 15.85
N ALA A 70 0.85 1.07 16.69
CA ALA A 70 0.53 -0.32 16.39
C ALA A 70 -0.43 -0.87 17.45
N SER A 71 -1.44 -1.64 17.02
CA SER A 71 -2.33 -2.35 17.92
C SER A 71 -1.64 -3.59 18.52
N GLU A 72 -2.22 -4.14 19.58
CA GLU A 72 -1.80 -5.44 20.13
C GLU A 72 -1.85 -6.53 19.05
N ASP A 73 -2.87 -6.52 18.20
CA ASP A 73 -3.03 -7.48 17.09
C ASP A 73 -1.91 -7.33 16.06
N THR A 74 -1.49 -6.09 15.76
CA THR A 74 -0.35 -5.79 14.88
C THR A 74 0.96 -6.35 15.45
N LEU A 75 1.20 -6.18 16.74
CA LEU A 75 2.39 -6.72 17.41
C LEU A 75 2.36 -8.25 17.44
N LYS A 76 1.22 -8.86 17.80
CA LYS A 76 1.02 -10.33 17.76
C LYS A 76 1.29 -10.89 16.37
N PHE A 77 0.72 -10.27 15.35
CA PHE A 77 0.94 -10.64 13.97
C PHE A 77 2.43 -10.63 13.61
N TYR A 78 3.13 -9.53 13.92
CA TYR A 78 4.55 -9.41 13.60
C TYR A 78 5.41 -10.47 14.29
N LEU A 79 5.20 -10.71 15.58
CA LEU A 79 5.94 -11.71 16.36
C LEU A 79 5.67 -13.14 15.85
N SER A 80 4.43 -13.46 15.52
CA SER A 80 4.07 -14.76 14.97
C SER A 80 4.67 -14.99 13.58
N GLU A 81 4.43 -14.08 12.64
CA GLU A 81 4.83 -14.25 11.24
C GLU A 81 6.35 -14.15 11.04
N GLN A 82 7.00 -13.23 11.77
CA GLN A 82 8.43 -12.99 11.55
C GLN A 82 9.33 -13.90 12.36
N PHE A 83 8.93 -14.22 13.59
CA PHE A 83 9.76 -14.98 14.53
C PHE A 83 9.18 -16.34 14.92
N ASN A 84 8.02 -16.72 14.36
CA ASN A 84 7.31 -17.97 14.68
C ASN A 84 7.10 -18.17 16.20
N ILE A 85 6.78 -17.09 16.92
CA ILE A 85 6.49 -17.13 18.34
C ILE A 85 5.04 -17.56 18.55
N VAL A 86 4.81 -18.56 19.41
CA VAL A 86 3.47 -19.08 19.68
C VAL A 86 2.64 -18.10 20.54
N ALA A 87 1.33 -18.10 20.33
CA ALA A 87 0.42 -17.13 20.95
C ALA A 87 0.49 -17.10 22.50
N SER A 88 0.75 -18.24 23.16
CA SER A 88 0.91 -18.32 24.62
C SER A 88 2.10 -17.48 25.13
N ASP A 89 3.21 -17.49 24.39
CA ASP A 89 4.42 -16.80 24.76
C ASP A 89 4.31 -15.29 24.48
N ILE A 90 3.60 -14.94 23.40
CA ILE A 90 3.30 -13.55 23.04
C ILE A 90 2.51 -12.86 24.15
N ALA A 91 1.53 -13.52 24.75
CA ALA A 91 0.71 -12.94 25.82
C ALA A 91 1.55 -12.49 27.03
N GLY A 92 2.56 -13.28 27.42
CA GLY A 92 3.50 -12.92 28.48
C GLY A 92 4.36 -11.71 28.14
N LEU A 93 4.88 -11.66 26.90
CA LEU A 93 5.68 -10.53 26.40
C LEU A 93 4.87 -9.23 26.33
N ILE A 94 3.63 -9.30 25.84
CA ILE A 94 2.74 -8.14 25.75
C ILE A 94 2.38 -7.62 27.14
N GLN A 95 2.10 -8.47 28.14
CA GLN A 95 1.85 -8.01 29.50
C GLN A 95 3.03 -7.24 30.09
N GLY A 96 4.25 -7.62 29.78
CA GLY A 96 5.45 -6.85 30.10
C GLY A 96 5.46 -5.46 29.47
N LEU A 97 5.17 -5.39 28.16
CA LEU A 97 5.14 -4.15 27.37
C LEU A 97 3.95 -3.25 27.78
N VAL A 98 2.75 -3.78 28.03
CA VAL A 98 1.58 -3.02 28.49
C VAL A 98 1.78 -2.40 29.87
N LYS A 99 2.51 -3.05 30.77
CA LYS A 99 2.91 -2.41 32.05
C LYS A 99 3.82 -1.19 31.84
N MET A 100 4.51 -1.10 30.71
CA MET A 100 5.28 0.06 30.30
C MET A 100 4.40 1.15 29.69
N GLU A 101 3.46 0.80 28.84
CA GLU A 101 2.50 1.73 28.23
C GLU A 101 1.73 2.52 29.30
N SER A 102 1.27 1.86 30.37
CA SER A 102 0.61 2.53 31.49
C SER A 102 1.49 3.55 32.24
N ARG A 103 2.80 3.56 32.02
CA ARG A 103 3.74 4.54 32.56
C ARG A 103 4.05 5.68 31.58
N ILE A 104 3.72 5.49 30.30
CA ILE A 104 3.99 6.44 29.19
C ILE A 104 2.76 7.32 28.90
N SER A 105 1.55 6.82 29.14
CA SER A 105 0.30 7.45 28.74
C SER A 105 -0.27 8.45 29.75
N ASP A 106 0.35 9.61 29.93
CA ASP A 106 -0.35 10.82 30.42
C ASP A 106 -0.86 11.73 29.29
N THR A 107 -0.74 11.30 28.03
CA THR A 107 -1.35 11.96 26.87
C THR A 107 -2.32 11.01 26.18
N GLU A 108 -3.42 10.67 26.87
CA GLU A 108 -4.61 10.21 26.18
C GLU A 108 -5.07 11.29 25.18
N ILE A 109 -4.88 11.04 23.89
CA ILE A 109 -5.71 11.67 22.88
C ILE A 109 -7.10 11.05 23.08
N SER A 110 -7.83 11.62 24.04
CA SER A 110 -9.23 11.29 24.33
C SER A 110 -10.06 11.60 23.10
N TYR A 111 -10.30 10.59 22.33
CA TYR A 111 -11.19 10.69 21.20
C TYR A 111 -12.65 10.57 21.69
N PRO A 112 -13.57 11.51 21.41
CA PRO A 112 -14.96 11.42 21.83
C PRO A 112 -15.60 10.11 21.32
N ALA A 113 -16.31 9.39 22.16
CA ALA A 113 -17.03 8.18 21.78
C ALA A 113 -18.01 8.48 20.64
N VAL A 114 -18.01 7.68 19.59
CA VAL A 114 -19.03 7.75 18.54
C VAL A 114 -20.36 7.41 19.19
N GLN A 115 -21.29 8.37 19.20
CA GLN A 115 -22.62 8.18 19.72
C GLN A 115 -23.32 7.14 18.83
N SER A 116 -23.84 6.09 19.46
CA SER A 116 -24.66 4.97 18.95
C SER A 116 -24.29 4.38 17.56
N LEU A 117 -23.95 3.10 17.56
CA LEU A 117 -23.64 2.28 16.37
C LEU A 117 -24.75 2.18 15.31
N SER A 118 -25.97 2.65 15.62
CA SER A 118 -27.13 2.61 14.71
C SER A 118 -27.00 3.54 13.48
N ASP A 119 -26.17 4.57 13.55
CA ASP A 119 -26.01 5.59 12.49
C ASP A 119 -24.60 5.62 11.91
N SER A 120 -23.84 4.51 12.01
CA SER A 120 -22.49 4.45 11.46
C SER A 120 -22.51 4.49 9.93
N PRO A 121 -21.78 5.41 9.26
CA PRO A 121 -21.71 5.47 7.80
C PRO A 121 -21.26 4.13 7.19
N LYS A 122 -21.87 3.73 6.06
CA LYS A 122 -21.53 2.45 5.40
C LYS A 122 -20.15 2.52 4.75
N ILE A 123 -19.35 1.46 4.91
CA ILE A 123 -18.11 1.23 4.15
C ILE A 123 -18.37 0.14 3.11
N SER A 124 -18.25 0.49 1.82
CA SER A 124 -18.21 -0.47 0.72
C SER A 124 -16.77 -0.89 0.43
N VAL A 125 -16.47 -2.17 0.61
CA VAL A 125 -15.15 -2.75 0.29
C VAL A 125 -15.25 -3.48 -1.05
N ILE A 126 -14.40 -3.12 -2.00
CA ILE A 126 -14.36 -3.73 -3.33
C ILE A 126 -13.07 -4.52 -3.46
N ILE A 127 -13.19 -5.85 -3.64
CA ILE A 127 -12.06 -6.76 -3.83
C ILE A 127 -12.06 -7.29 -5.25
N THR A 128 -10.97 -7.06 -5.99
CA THR A 128 -10.79 -7.64 -7.33
C THR A 128 -9.93 -8.89 -7.23
N THR A 129 -10.31 -9.98 -7.94
CA THR A 129 -9.56 -11.25 -7.90
C THR A 129 -9.47 -11.91 -9.27
N TYR A 130 -8.34 -12.61 -9.49
CA TYR A 130 -8.14 -13.48 -10.64
C TYR A 130 -7.14 -14.59 -10.33
N ASN A 131 -7.61 -15.84 -10.21
CA ASN A 131 -6.81 -17.05 -9.96
C ASN A 131 -5.89 -16.95 -8.71
N ARG A 132 -6.46 -16.47 -7.57
CA ARG A 132 -5.75 -16.28 -6.29
C ARG A 132 -6.63 -16.60 -5.08
N LYS A 133 -7.35 -17.72 -5.13
CA LYS A 133 -8.38 -18.09 -4.14
C LYS A 133 -7.89 -18.09 -2.68
N GLU A 134 -6.65 -18.53 -2.42
CA GLU A 134 -6.10 -18.58 -1.07
C GLU A 134 -5.87 -17.18 -0.48
N PHE A 135 -5.33 -16.27 -1.30
CA PHE A 135 -5.15 -14.88 -0.92
C PHE A 135 -6.49 -14.17 -0.73
N LEU A 136 -7.42 -14.37 -1.66
CA LEU A 136 -8.78 -13.82 -1.57
C LEU A 136 -9.47 -14.22 -0.27
N TYR A 137 -9.34 -15.48 0.16
CA TYR A 137 -9.91 -15.93 1.42
C TYR A 137 -9.43 -15.10 2.61
N GLN A 138 -8.11 -14.88 2.71
CA GLN A 138 -7.50 -14.08 3.76
C GLN A 138 -7.92 -12.60 3.67
N ALA A 139 -7.97 -12.02 2.47
CA ALA A 139 -8.42 -10.66 2.24
C ALA A 139 -9.84 -10.44 2.78
N ILE A 140 -10.80 -11.31 2.41
CA ILE A 140 -12.19 -11.24 2.88
C ILE A 140 -12.27 -11.39 4.40
N GLN A 141 -11.57 -12.38 4.98
CA GLN A 141 -11.57 -12.60 6.41
C GLN A 141 -11.06 -11.38 7.18
N SER A 142 -10.01 -10.73 6.71
CA SER A 142 -9.44 -9.54 7.34
C SER A 142 -10.44 -8.37 7.41
N ILE A 143 -11.30 -8.24 6.40
CA ILE A 143 -12.36 -7.23 6.40
C ILE A 143 -13.51 -7.64 7.32
N LEU A 144 -13.91 -8.91 7.31
CA LEU A 144 -14.98 -9.39 8.20
C LEU A 144 -14.63 -9.23 9.68
N MET A 145 -13.33 -9.35 10.03
CA MET A 145 -12.81 -9.21 11.40
C MET A 145 -12.72 -7.75 11.87
N GLN A 146 -12.84 -6.74 11.00
CA GLN A 146 -12.86 -5.35 11.42
C GLN A 146 -14.01 -5.11 12.44
N ASP A 147 -13.76 -4.31 13.47
CA ASP A 147 -14.73 -3.96 14.54
C ASP A 147 -15.93 -3.15 14.04
N TYR A 148 -15.84 -2.56 12.86
CA TYR A 148 -16.82 -1.68 12.28
C TYR A 148 -18.04 -2.44 11.74
N PRO A 149 -19.27 -2.19 12.27
CA PRO A 149 -20.43 -3.04 11.97
C PRO A 149 -21.02 -2.82 10.58
N ASN A 150 -21.08 -1.59 10.09
CA ASN A 150 -21.73 -1.22 8.84
C ASN A 150 -20.76 -1.28 7.65
N LYS A 151 -20.39 -2.51 7.26
CA LYS A 151 -19.51 -2.79 6.13
C LYS A 151 -20.11 -3.83 5.19
N GLU A 152 -19.85 -3.68 3.89
CA GLU A 152 -20.24 -4.61 2.84
C GLU A 152 -19.05 -4.90 1.93
N ILE A 153 -18.88 -6.13 1.54
CA ILE A 153 -17.75 -6.60 0.73
C ILE A 153 -18.28 -7.05 -0.63
N THR A 154 -17.85 -6.41 -1.70
CA THR A 154 -18.12 -6.86 -3.06
C THR A 154 -16.86 -7.48 -3.65
N VAL A 155 -16.89 -8.78 -3.88
CA VAL A 155 -15.84 -9.51 -4.60
C VAL A 155 -16.19 -9.57 -6.07
N ILE A 156 -15.31 -9.09 -6.94
CA ILE A 156 -15.45 -9.25 -8.39
C ILE A 156 -14.37 -10.17 -8.94
N ASP A 157 -14.79 -11.36 -9.34
CA ASP A 157 -13.95 -12.41 -9.92
C ASP A 157 -13.85 -12.24 -11.45
N ASP A 158 -12.63 -12.05 -11.91
CA ASP A 158 -12.32 -11.80 -13.32
C ASP A 158 -12.21 -13.10 -14.16
N CYS A 159 -13.20 -13.99 -14.03
CA CYS A 159 -13.25 -15.28 -14.73
C CYS A 159 -12.19 -16.30 -14.26
N SER A 160 -11.98 -16.43 -12.95
CA SER A 160 -11.02 -17.39 -12.38
C SER A 160 -11.37 -18.84 -12.69
N THR A 161 -10.33 -19.69 -12.76
CA THR A 161 -10.42 -21.13 -13.07
C THR A 161 -9.78 -22.02 -12.00
N ASP A 162 -9.31 -21.43 -10.90
CA ASP A 162 -8.58 -22.09 -9.81
C ASP A 162 -9.45 -22.64 -8.68
N GLY A 163 -10.79 -22.58 -8.81
CA GLY A 163 -11.75 -22.96 -7.77
C GLY A 163 -12.21 -21.79 -6.89
N THR A 164 -11.94 -20.53 -7.29
CA THR A 164 -12.40 -19.32 -6.59
C THR A 164 -13.93 -19.33 -6.38
N LYS A 165 -14.71 -19.70 -7.41
CA LYS A 165 -16.18 -19.76 -7.34
C LYS A 165 -16.65 -20.72 -6.24
N GLU A 166 -16.08 -21.92 -6.21
CA GLU A 166 -16.40 -22.96 -5.24
C GLU A 166 -16.03 -22.52 -3.82
N LEU A 167 -14.86 -21.89 -3.62
CA LEU A 167 -14.44 -21.29 -2.36
C LEU A 167 -15.45 -20.24 -1.87
N MET A 168 -15.87 -19.32 -2.74
CA MET A 168 -16.84 -18.27 -2.40
C MET A 168 -18.18 -18.87 -1.98
N GLN A 169 -18.68 -19.88 -2.69
CA GLN A 169 -19.94 -20.56 -2.34
C GLN A 169 -19.83 -21.30 -1.00
N GLN A 170 -18.72 -21.99 -0.75
CA GLN A 170 -18.52 -22.81 0.43
C GLN A 170 -18.34 -21.97 1.70
N HIS A 171 -17.55 -20.91 1.65
CA HIS A 171 -17.14 -20.17 2.85
C HIS A 171 -17.92 -18.88 3.08
N PHE A 172 -18.43 -18.25 2.02
CA PHE A 172 -19.07 -16.94 2.09
C PHE A 172 -20.49 -16.91 1.50
N GLY A 173 -20.99 -18.02 0.97
CA GLY A 173 -22.31 -18.08 0.36
C GLY A 173 -23.49 -17.79 1.32
N ALA A 174 -23.29 -17.95 2.62
CA ALA A 174 -24.27 -17.63 3.66
C ALA A 174 -23.95 -16.31 4.41
N GLU A 175 -22.86 -15.62 4.09
CA GLU A 175 -22.48 -14.36 4.74
C GLU A 175 -23.17 -13.17 4.05
N PRO A 176 -24.16 -12.53 4.68
CA PRO A 176 -24.97 -11.49 4.02
C PRO A 176 -24.19 -10.21 3.68
N ARG A 177 -23.02 -10.01 4.29
CA ARG A 177 -22.16 -8.85 4.02
C ARG A 177 -21.25 -9.05 2.82
N VAL A 178 -21.23 -10.25 2.19
CA VAL A 178 -20.35 -10.59 1.08
C VAL A 178 -21.15 -10.81 -0.20
N ILE A 179 -20.93 -9.97 -1.18
CA ILE A 179 -21.52 -10.06 -2.52
C ILE A 179 -20.48 -10.61 -3.47
N TYR A 180 -20.81 -11.66 -4.21
CA TYR A 180 -19.91 -12.24 -5.21
C TYR A 180 -20.42 -11.99 -6.62
N MET A 181 -19.61 -11.30 -7.40
CA MET A 181 -19.80 -11.04 -8.84
C MET A 181 -18.75 -11.79 -9.63
N ARG A 182 -19.12 -12.35 -10.78
CA ARG A 182 -18.16 -13.03 -11.66
C ARG A 182 -18.32 -12.57 -13.10
N ASN A 183 -17.22 -12.24 -13.76
CA ASN A 183 -17.19 -11.91 -15.18
C ASN A 183 -17.22 -13.17 -16.05
N ALA A 184 -17.80 -13.06 -17.25
CA ALA A 184 -17.75 -14.12 -18.26
C ALA A 184 -16.37 -14.22 -18.93
N THR A 185 -15.64 -13.10 -18.99
CA THR A 185 -14.30 -13.01 -19.58
C THR A 185 -13.44 -12.08 -18.72
N ASN A 186 -12.12 -12.24 -18.78
CA ASN A 186 -11.19 -11.35 -18.09
C ASN A 186 -11.24 -9.93 -18.66
N SER A 187 -11.50 -8.95 -17.79
CA SER A 187 -11.68 -7.52 -18.12
C SER A 187 -10.60 -6.62 -17.50
N GLY A 188 -9.75 -7.19 -16.66
CA GLY A 188 -8.68 -6.50 -15.94
C GLY A 188 -9.16 -5.76 -14.67
N PRO A 189 -8.23 -5.52 -13.70
CA PRO A 189 -8.58 -5.01 -12.38
C PRO A 189 -9.21 -3.61 -12.40
N GLY A 190 -8.78 -2.72 -13.27
CA GLY A 190 -9.34 -1.37 -13.39
C GLY A 190 -10.81 -1.36 -13.78
N ASN A 191 -11.19 -2.14 -14.81
CA ASN A 191 -12.59 -2.29 -15.22
C ASN A 191 -13.43 -2.96 -14.12
N ASN A 192 -12.84 -3.92 -13.40
CA ASN A 192 -13.50 -4.62 -12.32
C ASN A 192 -13.80 -3.69 -11.15
N ARG A 193 -12.83 -2.89 -10.70
CA ARG A 193 -13.05 -1.87 -9.66
C ARG A 193 -14.18 -0.92 -10.04
N ARG A 194 -14.17 -0.39 -11.27
CA ARG A 194 -15.23 0.50 -11.77
C ARG A 194 -16.60 -0.18 -11.82
N LYS A 195 -16.68 -1.41 -12.33
CA LYS A 195 -17.92 -2.18 -12.43
C LYS A 195 -18.50 -2.49 -11.05
N ALA A 196 -17.67 -2.95 -10.12
CA ALA A 196 -18.10 -3.23 -8.75
C ALA A 196 -18.52 -1.96 -8.00
N PHE A 197 -17.77 -0.86 -8.18
CA PHE A 197 -18.14 0.43 -7.61
C PHE A 197 -19.48 0.95 -8.15
N ALA A 198 -19.74 0.83 -9.45
CA ALA A 198 -21.00 1.24 -10.05
C ALA A 198 -22.20 0.42 -9.53
N ALA A 199 -22.00 -0.87 -9.24
CA ALA A 199 -23.03 -1.77 -8.79
C ALA A 199 -23.29 -1.70 -7.27
N HIS A 200 -22.25 -1.58 -6.44
CA HIS A 200 -22.30 -1.77 -5.00
C HIS A 200 -21.41 -0.79 -4.20
N GLY A 201 -20.83 0.22 -4.82
CA GLY A 201 -20.04 1.26 -4.15
C GLY A 201 -20.94 2.36 -3.56
N ASP A 202 -22.02 2.02 -2.86
CA ASP A 202 -23.05 2.95 -2.37
C ASP A 202 -22.80 3.46 -0.93
N GLY A 203 -21.82 2.91 -0.21
CA GLY A 203 -21.42 3.39 1.11
C GLY A 203 -20.85 4.82 1.05
N GLU A 204 -20.96 5.57 2.15
CA GLU A 204 -20.34 6.89 2.30
C GLU A 204 -18.82 6.83 2.14
N TYR A 205 -18.26 5.70 2.49
CA TYR A 205 -16.83 5.40 2.35
C TYR A 205 -16.60 4.17 1.49
N VAL A 206 -15.48 4.16 0.76
CA VAL A 206 -15.11 3.07 -0.14
C VAL A 206 -13.65 2.70 0.06
N LEU A 207 -13.36 1.41 0.12
CA LEU A 207 -12.01 0.86 0.13
C LEU A 207 -11.85 -0.07 -1.06
N PHE A 208 -10.77 0.11 -1.83
CA PHE A 208 -10.36 -0.82 -2.89
C PHE A 208 -9.22 -1.68 -2.36
N LEU A 209 -9.45 -2.98 -2.29
CA LEU A 209 -8.49 -3.96 -1.80
C LEU A 209 -8.14 -4.95 -2.92
N ASP A 210 -6.86 -5.20 -3.14
CA ASP A 210 -6.42 -6.29 -4.01
C ASP A 210 -6.45 -7.62 -3.24
N ASP A 211 -6.69 -8.72 -3.93
CA ASP A 211 -6.88 -10.04 -3.34
C ASP A 211 -5.64 -10.59 -2.62
N ASP A 212 -4.46 -10.06 -2.92
CA ASP A 212 -3.19 -10.45 -2.32
C ASP A 212 -2.79 -9.61 -1.09
N ASP A 213 -3.58 -8.60 -0.73
CA ASP A 213 -3.38 -7.73 0.43
C ASP A 213 -4.42 -7.98 1.52
N TYR A 214 -4.15 -7.57 2.77
CA TYR A 214 -5.10 -7.73 3.88
C TYR A 214 -4.85 -6.77 5.04
N LEU A 215 -5.90 -6.49 5.83
CA LEU A 215 -5.83 -5.67 7.05
C LEU A 215 -5.44 -6.53 8.27
N ILE A 216 -4.73 -5.94 9.24
CA ILE A 216 -4.31 -6.57 10.49
C ILE A 216 -4.71 -5.78 11.75
N ASP A 217 -4.92 -4.47 11.65
CA ASP A 217 -5.48 -3.67 12.74
C ASP A 217 -7.01 -3.77 12.69
N MET A 218 -7.62 -4.53 13.59
CA MET A 218 -9.06 -4.77 13.61
C MET A 218 -9.89 -3.51 13.87
N ASN A 219 -9.30 -2.46 14.43
CA ASN A 219 -9.97 -1.18 14.72
C ASN A 219 -9.73 -0.13 13.61
N TYR A 220 -9.11 -0.53 12.49
CA TYR A 220 -8.71 0.44 11.47
C TYR A 220 -9.91 1.17 10.84
N PHE A 221 -11.01 0.48 10.56
CA PHE A 221 -12.17 1.12 9.96
C PHE A 221 -12.80 2.17 10.89
N SER A 222 -12.92 1.88 12.17
CA SER A 222 -13.40 2.84 13.17
C SER A 222 -12.50 4.07 13.25
N LYS A 223 -11.17 3.88 13.22
CA LYS A 223 -10.19 4.98 13.19
C LYS A 223 -10.33 5.84 11.92
N ALA A 224 -10.44 5.20 10.75
CA ALA A 224 -10.53 5.87 9.46
C ALA A 224 -11.83 6.68 9.31
N VAL A 225 -12.98 6.10 9.65
CA VAL A 225 -14.27 6.81 9.62
C VAL A 225 -14.26 8.00 10.56
N ARG A 226 -13.76 7.80 11.77
CA ARG A 226 -13.65 8.89 12.72
C ARG A 226 -12.75 10.02 12.23
N PHE A 227 -11.62 9.70 11.62
CA PHE A 227 -10.73 10.70 11.04
C PHE A 227 -11.45 11.50 9.94
N HIS A 228 -12.22 10.85 9.10
CA HIS A 228 -13.07 11.52 8.10
C HIS A 228 -14.13 12.45 8.71
N LEU A 229 -14.77 12.04 9.81
CA LEU A 229 -15.76 12.85 10.49
C LEU A 229 -15.16 14.11 11.12
N LEU A 230 -13.93 14.03 11.61
CA LEU A 230 -13.18 15.15 12.18
C LEU A 230 -12.60 16.09 11.10
N HIS A 231 -12.37 15.58 9.90
CA HIS A 231 -11.71 16.30 8.81
C HIS A 231 -12.55 16.21 7.52
N PRO A 232 -13.63 17.02 7.42
CA PRO A 232 -14.52 16.98 6.27
C PRO A 232 -13.86 17.39 4.95
N GLU A 233 -12.74 18.10 4.99
CA GLU A 233 -11.98 18.58 3.81
C GLU A 233 -11.18 17.51 3.08
N ILE A 234 -10.92 16.33 3.68
CA ILE A 234 -10.14 15.28 3.06
C ILE A 234 -10.95 14.42 2.09
N SER A 235 -10.34 13.97 1.01
CA SER A 235 -10.94 13.04 0.05
C SER A 235 -10.68 11.57 0.39
N PHE A 236 -9.60 11.29 1.09
CA PHE A 236 -9.26 9.96 1.58
C PHE A 236 -8.42 10.03 2.85
N VAL A 237 -8.39 8.92 3.58
CA VAL A 237 -7.44 8.66 4.66
C VAL A 237 -6.70 7.36 4.40
N ALA A 238 -5.39 7.33 4.66
CA ALA A 238 -4.54 6.14 4.52
C ALA A 238 -3.68 5.93 5.77
N ALA A 239 -3.04 4.76 5.86
CA ALA A 239 -2.17 4.38 6.98
C ALA A 239 -0.94 3.62 6.49
N ASN A 240 0.02 3.40 7.41
CA ASN A 240 1.17 2.55 7.17
C ASN A 240 0.77 1.07 7.04
N VAL A 241 1.66 0.30 6.40
CA VAL A 241 1.53 -1.13 6.19
C VAL A 241 2.83 -1.85 6.47
N PHE A 242 2.77 -3.13 6.72
CA PHE A 242 3.92 -4.00 6.49
C PHE A 242 4.09 -4.27 5.00
N LEU A 243 5.32 -4.15 4.52
CA LEU A 243 5.76 -4.61 3.21
C LEU A 243 6.29 -6.04 3.37
N GLU A 244 5.54 -7.04 2.90
CA GLU A 244 5.91 -8.45 2.98
C GLU A 244 6.71 -8.85 1.75
N TYR A 245 8.00 -9.06 1.90
CA TYR A 245 8.88 -9.56 0.85
C TYR A 245 8.83 -11.10 0.82
N SER A 246 7.93 -11.68 0.04
CA SER A 246 7.66 -13.14 0.04
C SER A 246 8.90 -14.01 -0.23
N LYS A 247 9.83 -13.55 -1.07
CA LYS A 247 11.09 -14.29 -1.34
C LYS A 247 12.06 -14.28 -0.16
N ALA A 248 12.12 -13.18 0.57
CA ALA A 248 13.01 -13.01 1.72
C ALA A 248 12.35 -13.45 3.03
N LYS A 249 11.03 -13.71 3.01
CA LYS A 249 10.22 -13.94 4.20
C LYS A 249 10.44 -12.83 5.25
N GLN A 250 10.48 -11.59 4.82
CA GLN A 250 10.77 -10.42 5.65
C GLN A 250 9.62 -9.42 5.59
N LEU A 251 9.22 -8.92 6.75
CA LEU A 251 8.31 -7.79 6.91
C LEU A 251 9.11 -6.51 7.19
N LYS A 252 8.72 -5.40 6.55
CA LYS A 252 9.24 -4.04 6.82
C LYS A 252 8.08 -3.07 6.92
N ILE A 253 8.20 -2.05 7.77
CA ILE A 253 7.20 -0.98 7.87
C ILE A 253 7.36 -0.01 6.70
N SER A 254 6.25 0.45 6.11
CA SER A 254 6.27 1.43 5.01
C SER A 254 6.74 2.81 5.44
N ASN A 255 6.53 3.17 6.70
CA ASN A 255 6.99 4.39 7.36
C ASN A 255 6.80 5.67 6.53
N LEU A 256 5.53 6.05 6.30
CA LEU A 256 5.16 7.16 5.42
C LEU A 256 5.70 8.52 5.89
N GLN A 257 5.85 8.73 7.22
CA GLN A 257 6.35 9.99 7.81
C GLN A 257 5.66 11.24 7.22
N LEU A 258 4.34 11.17 7.03
CA LEU A 258 3.52 12.24 6.51
C LEU A 258 2.79 12.97 7.64
N SER A 259 2.53 14.26 7.46
CA SER A 259 1.61 14.99 8.35
C SER A 259 0.21 14.38 8.28
N SER A 260 -0.54 14.45 9.39
CA SER A 260 -1.90 13.88 9.47
C SER A 260 -2.84 14.43 8.39
N ILE A 261 -2.64 15.68 7.95
CA ILE A 261 -3.34 16.26 6.80
C ILE A 261 -2.32 16.93 5.89
N ILE A 262 -2.42 16.65 4.59
CA ILE A 262 -1.64 17.32 3.55
C ILE A 262 -2.60 17.97 2.55
N LYS A 263 -2.34 19.24 2.24
CA LYS A 263 -3.13 19.99 1.28
C LYS A 263 -3.08 19.34 -0.10
N LYS A 264 -4.25 19.20 -0.73
CA LYS A 264 -4.43 18.50 -2.01
C LYS A 264 -3.44 18.95 -3.08
N ARG A 265 -3.23 20.25 -3.25
CA ARG A 265 -2.31 20.78 -4.25
C ARG A 265 -0.86 20.35 -3.99
N ASP A 266 -0.42 20.48 -2.74
CA ASP A 266 0.96 20.15 -2.36
C ASP A 266 1.24 18.66 -2.55
N TYR A 267 0.29 17.81 -2.14
CA TYR A 267 0.45 16.37 -2.27
C TYR A 267 0.34 15.92 -3.73
N PHE A 268 -0.61 16.46 -4.50
CA PHE A 268 -0.77 16.18 -5.93
C PHE A 268 0.51 16.48 -6.72
N MET A 269 1.12 17.65 -6.51
CA MET A 269 2.32 18.08 -7.25
C MET A 269 3.56 17.25 -6.91
N ASN A 270 3.56 16.56 -5.76
CA ASN A 270 4.71 15.78 -5.29
C ASN A 270 4.47 14.27 -5.35
N PHE A 271 3.24 13.79 -5.49
CA PHE A 271 2.83 12.38 -5.34
C PHE A 271 3.65 11.40 -6.19
N GLU A 272 3.94 11.76 -7.43
CA GLU A 272 4.71 10.91 -8.35
C GLU A 272 6.22 11.16 -8.31
N LYS A 273 6.71 12.13 -7.52
CA LYS A 273 8.15 12.37 -7.41
C LYS A 273 8.85 11.19 -6.75
N LYS A 274 9.99 10.80 -7.31
CA LYS A 274 10.80 9.70 -6.78
C LYS A 274 11.19 9.96 -5.32
N GLY A 275 10.92 8.98 -4.46
CA GLY A 275 11.23 9.05 -3.03
C GLY A 275 10.28 9.92 -2.20
N TYR A 276 9.26 10.53 -2.81
CA TYR A 276 8.22 11.21 -2.04
C TYR A 276 7.30 10.16 -1.38
N PRO A 277 7.00 10.29 -0.07
CA PRO A 277 6.23 9.28 0.64
C PRO A 277 4.79 9.21 0.13
N LYS A 278 4.33 7.99 -0.14
CA LYS A 278 2.97 7.70 -0.59
C LYS A 278 2.55 6.30 -0.17
N PRO A 279 1.24 6.02 0.01
CA PRO A 279 0.74 4.69 0.32
C PRO A 279 1.24 3.64 -0.67
N ALA A 280 1.53 2.43 -0.19
CA ALA A 280 2.05 1.33 -1.02
C ALA A 280 1.04 0.87 -2.08
N SER A 281 -0.24 0.84 -1.70
CA SER A 281 -1.41 0.55 -2.56
C SER A 281 -2.65 1.22 -1.97
N THR A 282 -3.84 0.89 -2.45
CA THR A 282 -5.11 1.36 -1.87
C THR A 282 -5.58 0.56 -0.66
N LEU A 283 -4.84 -0.47 -0.24
CA LEU A 283 -5.28 -1.44 0.78
C LEU A 283 -5.70 -0.85 2.13
N THR A 284 -5.08 0.26 2.56
CA THR A 284 -5.45 1.00 3.78
C THR A 284 -6.18 2.30 3.48
N THR A 285 -6.53 2.57 2.22
CA THR A 285 -7.08 3.86 1.86
C THR A 285 -8.60 3.83 1.83
N VAL A 286 -9.18 4.52 2.81
CA VAL A 286 -10.63 4.73 2.90
C VAL A 286 -10.96 6.05 2.22
N PHE A 287 -11.63 5.98 1.07
CA PHE A 287 -12.03 7.14 0.25
C PHE A 287 -13.44 7.59 0.63
N LYS A 288 -13.70 8.91 0.58
CA LYS A 288 -15.07 9.40 0.53
C LYS A 288 -15.71 9.09 -0.82
N ARG A 289 -16.89 8.48 -0.80
CA ARG A 289 -17.63 8.20 -2.04
C ARG A 289 -17.93 9.46 -2.84
N GLU A 290 -18.29 10.55 -2.16
CA GLU A 290 -18.53 11.84 -2.81
C GLU A 290 -17.30 12.36 -3.57
N ALA A 291 -16.09 12.17 -3.03
CA ALA A 291 -14.84 12.53 -3.70
C ALA A 291 -14.59 11.66 -4.92
N LEU A 292 -14.83 10.33 -4.83
CA LEU A 292 -14.74 9.41 -5.95
C LEU A 292 -15.71 9.78 -7.09
N MET A 293 -16.95 10.17 -6.75
CA MET A 293 -17.92 10.65 -7.74
C MET A 293 -17.51 11.99 -8.35
N ALA A 294 -17.02 12.94 -7.53
CA ALA A 294 -16.59 14.26 -8.01
C ALA A 294 -15.36 14.21 -8.91
N MET A 295 -14.52 13.17 -8.78
CA MET A 295 -13.36 12.92 -9.66
C MET A 295 -13.71 12.12 -10.92
N ASP A 296 -14.97 11.84 -11.18
CA ASP A 296 -15.50 11.13 -12.34
C ASP A 296 -14.98 9.66 -12.42
N ILE A 297 -15.00 8.90 -11.30
CA ILE A 297 -14.50 7.52 -11.23
C ILE A 297 -15.19 6.58 -12.23
N LEU A 298 -16.47 6.78 -12.52
CA LEU A 298 -17.24 5.94 -13.45
C LEU A 298 -16.81 6.13 -14.91
N ASP A 299 -16.21 7.28 -15.22
CA ASP A 299 -15.72 7.63 -16.57
C ASP A 299 -14.21 7.40 -16.74
N MET A 300 -13.53 6.84 -15.70
CA MET A 300 -12.11 6.53 -15.79
C MET A 300 -11.86 5.33 -16.73
N ASN A 301 -10.97 5.50 -17.71
CA ASN A 301 -10.51 4.40 -18.55
C ASN A 301 -9.62 3.43 -17.76
N MET A 302 -8.81 3.97 -16.84
CA MET A 302 -7.90 3.23 -16.00
C MET A 302 -8.16 3.56 -14.53
N VAL A 303 -8.67 2.59 -13.78
CA VAL A 303 -8.83 2.68 -12.33
C VAL A 303 -7.69 1.87 -11.68
N ASN A 304 -6.55 2.51 -11.50
CA ASN A 304 -5.41 2.00 -10.75
C ASN A 304 -5.12 2.91 -9.54
N ASP A 305 -4.22 2.47 -8.68
CA ASP A 305 -3.90 3.17 -7.43
C ASP A 305 -3.46 4.62 -7.68
N ALA A 306 -2.47 4.84 -8.55
CA ALA A 306 -1.95 6.17 -8.83
C ALA A 306 -3.02 7.11 -9.41
N SER A 307 -3.86 6.62 -10.34
CA SER A 307 -4.91 7.44 -10.94
C SER A 307 -6.02 7.79 -9.96
N ILE A 308 -6.39 6.86 -9.07
CA ILE A 308 -7.38 7.12 -8.02
C ILE A 308 -6.86 8.21 -7.06
N TYR A 309 -5.61 8.07 -6.59
CA TYR A 309 -5.00 9.07 -5.70
C TYR A 309 -4.91 10.45 -6.35
N LEU A 310 -4.34 10.53 -7.55
CA LEU A 310 -4.14 11.80 -8.24
C LEU A 310 -5.48 12.51 -8.53
N ARG A 311 -6.51 11.79 -8.96
CA ARG A 311 -7.83 12.39 -9.16
C ARG A 311 -8.49 12.80 -7.84
N SER A 312 -8.38 11.99 -6.78
CA SER A 312 -8.89 12.33 -5.45
C SER A 312 -8.25 13.60 -4.89
N LEU A 313 -6.95 13.81 -5.17
CA LEU A 313 -6.21 15.01 -4.78
C LEU A 313 -6.58 16.27 -5.58
N LEU A 314 -7.31 16.16 -6.68
CA LEU A 314 -7.93 17.32 -7.33
C LEU A 314 -9.17 17.81 -6.54
N VAL A 315 -9.82 16.89 -5.83
CA VAL A 315 -11.09 17.15 -5.12
C VAL A 315 -10.86 17.60 -3.68
N GLY A 316 -10.12 16.85 -2.88
CA GLY A 316 -9.94 17.09 -1.44
C GLY A 316 -8.51 16.85 -0.95
N ASP A 317 -8.25 17.28 0.28
CA ASP A 317 -6.97 17.08 0.95
C ASP A 317 -6.74 15.59 1.25
N ALA A 318 -5.50 15.19 1.58
CA ALA A 318 -5.16 13.83 1.99
C ALA A 318 -5.05 13.73 3.49
N GLY A 319 -5.62 12.68 4.08
CA GLY A 319 -5.50 12.33 5.48
C GLY A 319 -4.56 11.13 5.70
N PHE A 320 -3.82 11.14 6.79
CA PHE A 320 -2.94 10.03 7.19
C PHE A 320 -3.07 9.75 8.68
N ILE A 321 -3.30 8.48 9.00
CA ILE A 321 -3.25 7.97 10.37
C ILE A 321 -1.94 7.21 10.53
N ASP A 322 -1.11 7.62 11.48
CA ASP A 322 0.17 6.96 11.74
C ASP A 322 -0.03 5.66 12.55
N VAL A 323 -0.70 4.68 11.92
CA VAL A 323 -0.86 3.31 12.43
C VAL A 323 -0.45 2.31 11.37
N ILE A 324 -0.06 1.10 11.77
CA ILE A 324 0.25 -0.01 10.88
C ILE A 324 -1.03 -0.84 10.71
N ALA A 325 -1.74 -0.65 9.61
CA ALA A 325 -3.10 -1.16 9.45
C ALA A 325 -3.22 -2.42 8.59
N GLY A 326 -2.24 -2.74 7.75
CA GLY A 326 -2.36 -3.87 6.82
C GLY A 326 -1.02 -4.42 6.37
N VAL A 327 -1.09 -5.40 5.47
CA VAL A 327 0.08 -6.05 4.84
C VAL A 327 -0.04 -5.95 3.33
N TYR A 328 0.96 -5.33 2.71
CA TYR A 328 1.16 -5.26 1.27
C TYR A 328 2.16 -6.34 0.83
N ARG A 329 1.70 -7.31 0.03
CA ARG A 329 2.56 -8.41 -0.43
C ARG A 329 3.36 -8.03 -1.66
N ILE A 330 4.68 -8.24 -1.58
CA ILE A 330 5.63 -8.08 -2.68
C ILE A 330 6.08 -9.45 -3.14
N HIS A 331 5.50 -9.93 -4.24
CA HIS A 331 5.81 -11.22 -4.85
C HIS A 331 6.10 -11.04 -6.36
N GLY A 332 6.65 -12.08 -7.01
CA GLY A 332 7.09 -11.98 -8.41
C GLY A 332 5.98 -11.71 -9.45
N ASN A 333 4.72 -11.85 -9.07
CA ASN A 333 3.54 -11.70 -9.93
C ASN A 333 2.82 -10.35 -9.77
N ASN A 334 3.37 -9.41 -8.99
CA ASN A 334 2.80 -8.07 -8.94
C ASN A 334 2.86 -7.42 -10.33
N ILE A 335 1.78 -6.75 -10.75
CA ILE A 335 1.65 -6.11 -12.07
C ILE A 335 2.79 -5.13 -12.33
N THR A 336 3.26 -4.43 -11.30
CA THR A 336 4.34 -3.44 -11.35
C THR A 336 5.66 -4.01 -11.91
N PHE A 337 5.92 -5.31 -11.78
CA PHE A 337 7.15 -5.93 -12.28
C PHE A 337 7.06 -6.40 -13.74
N ASN A 338 5.85 -6.46 -14.33
CA ASN A 338 5.61 -6.99 -15.67
C ASN A 338 4.76 -6.04 -16.53
N LEU A 339 5.16 -4.78 -16.59
CA LEU A 339 4.43 -3.75 -17.32
C LEU A 339 4.39 -4.06 -18.84
N SER A 340 3.19 -4.25 -19.38
CA SER A 340 2.98 -4.30 -20.83
C SER A 340 3.05 -2.89 -21.43
N GLN A 341 3.40 -2.81 -22.73
CA GLN A 341 3.39 -1.55 -23.47
C GLN A 341 1.99 -0.91 -23.48
N GLY A 342 0.93 -1.72 -23.62
CA GLY A 342 -0.45 -1.24 -23.58
C GLY A 342 -0.79 -0.58 -22.24
N PHE A 343 -0.50 -1.25 -21.13
CA PHE A 343 -0.72 -0.71 -19.78
C PHE A 343 0.03 0.61 -19.54
N LEU A 344 1.28 0.71 -20.05
CA LEU A 344 2.04 1.94 -19.95
C LEU A 344 1.37 3.11 -20.68
N ILE A 345 0.89 2.87 -21.91
CA ILE A 345 0.21 3.91 -22.68
C ILE A 345 -1.09 4.35 -22.00
N GLU A 346 -1.89 3.41 -21.52
CA GLU A 346 -3.10 3.72 -20.75
C GLU A 346 -2.79 4.59 -19.53
N ASN A 347 -1.71 4.28 -18.80
CA ASN A 347 -1.26 5.09 -17.67
C ASN A 347 -0.85 6.52 -18.09
N LEU A 348 -0.13 6.66 -19.19
CA LEU A 348 0.29 7.95 -19.72
C LEU A 348 -0.90 8.78 -20.22
N GLU A 349 -1.86 8.17 -20.91
CA GLU A 349 -3.09 8.85 -21.37
C GLU A 349 -3.96 9.27 -20.19
N GLU A 350 -4.06 8.45 -19.12
CA GLU A 350 -4.75 8.82 -17.90
C GLU A 350 -4.08 10.03 -17.22
N LYS A 351 -2.75 10.06 -17.11
CA LYS A 351 -2.02 11.23 -16.58
C LYS A 351 -2.27 12.49 -17.41
N LYS A 352 -2.41 12.34 -18.74
CA LYS A 352 -2.76 13.46 -19.62
C LYS A 352 -4.20 13.95 -19.39
N LEU A 353 -5.14 13.04 -19.15
CA LEU A 353 -6.51 13.40 -18.76
C LEU A 353 -6.52 14.13 -17.42
N ILE A 354 -5.81 13.63 -16.41
CA ILE A 354 -5.67 14.27 -15.09
C ILE A 354 -5.10 15.68 -15.23
N LYS A 355 -4.05 15.88 -16.04
CA LYS A 355 -3.52 17.21 -16.36
C LYS A 355 -4.60 18.14 -16.91
N ASN A 356 -5.37 17.67 -17.89
CA ASN A 356 -6.42 18.47 -18.51
C ASN A 356 -7.55 18.80 -17.52
N MET A 357 -7.97 17.83 -16.71
CA MET A 357 -8.96 18.04 -15.63
C MET A 357 -8.46 19.08 -14.62
N ALA A 358 -7.20 18.99 -14.18
CA ALA A 358 -6.60 19.94 -13.25
C ALA A 358 -6.70 21.38 -13.77
N VAL A 359 -6.40 21.60 -15.04
CA VAL A 359 -6.46 22.93 -15.66
C VAL A 359 -7.92 23.38 -15.87
N GLN A 360 -8.76 22.53 -16.49
CA GLN A 360 -10.09 22.94 -16.98
C GLN A 360 -11.14 22.98 -15.87
N LYS A 361 -11.10 22.01 -14.93
CA LYS A 361 -12.12 21.84 -13.91
C LYS A 361 -11.69 22.41 -12.55
N TYR A 362 -10.38 22.36 -12.24
CA TYR A 362 -9.86 22.72 -10.91
C TYR A 362 -8.93 23.95 -10.87
N GLY A 363 -8.75 24.66 -12.01
CA GLY A 363 -8.09 25.96 -12.07
C GLY A 363 -6.57 25.93 -11.83
N TYR A 364 -5.89 24.79 -12.06
CA TYR A 364 -4.44 24.72 -11.99
C TYR A 364 -3.81 25.48 -13.16
N ASN A 365 -2.59 26.00 -12.95
CA ASN A 365 -1.85 26.71 -14.01
C ASN A 365 -1.48 25.75 -15.15
N ALA A 366 -1.78 26.11 -16.39
CA ALA A 366 -1.60 25.25 -17.57
C ALA A 366 -0.10 24.94 -17.86
N GLN A 367 0.80 25.88 -17.62
CA GLN A 367 2.23 25.69 -17.79
C GLN A 367 2.77 24.73 -16.73
N GLU A 368 2.46 24.97 -15.46
CA GLU A 368 2.85 24.11 -14.33
C GLU A 368 2.35 22.66 -14.54
N MET A 369 1.11 22.48 -15.00
CA MET A 369 0.56 21.16 -15.29
C MET A 369 1.21 20.50 -16.51
N THR A 370 1.69 21.27 -17.47
CA THR A 370 2.46 20.73 -18.59
C THR A 370 3.84 20.26 -18.14
N GLU A 371 4.50 21.00 -17.26
CA GLU A 371 5.78 20.60 -16.65
C GLU A 371 5.60 19.35 -15.77
N TRP A 372 4.54 19.30 -14.95
CA TRP A 372 4.17 18.13 -14.15
C TRP A 372 3.96 16.88 -15.05
N PHE A 373 3.21 17.02 -16.14
CA PHE A 373 2.97 15.92 -17.08
C PHE A 373 4.26 15.45 -17.77
N ASN A 374 5.08 16.37 -18.24
CA ASN A 374 6.34 16.03 -18.88
C ASN A 374 7.29 15.28 -17.95
N HIS A 375 7.39 15.72 -16.68
CA HIS A 375 8.19 15.03 -15.67
C HIS A 375 7.69 13.61 -15.44
N ASN A 376 6.39 13.44 -15.19
CA ASN A 376 5.78 12.14 -14.98
C ASN A 376 5.88 11.21 -16.20
N ALA A 377 5.71 11.75 -17.40
CA ALA A 377 5.87 10.99 -18.63
C ALA A 377 7.32 10.53 -18.84
N TYR A 378 8.28 11.42 -18.55
CA TYR A 378 9.70 11.09 -18.61
C TYR A 378 10.05 9.93 -17.66
N ASP A 379 9.65 10.00 -16.39
CA ASP A 379 9.94 8.97 -15.39
C ASP A 379 9.30 7.63 -15.76
N THR A 380 8.04 7.65 -16.18
CA THR A 380 7.29 6.46 -16.59
C THR A 380 7.92 5.79 -17.81
N ILE A 381 8.26 6.56 -18.85
CA ILE A 381 8.90 6.06 -20.07
C ILE A 381 10.30 5.54 -19.77
N SER A 382 11.08 6.30 -18.98
CA SER A 382 12.44 5.93 -18.59
C SER A 382 12.46 4.60 -17.83
N TYR A 383 11.54 4.43 -16.86
CA TYR A 383 11.40 3.16 -16.13
C TYR A 383 11.12 1.98 -17.08
N TYR A 384 10.19 2.15 -18.01
CA TYR A 384 9.87 1.13 -19.01
C TYR A 384 11.07 0.77 -19.90
N LEU A 385 11.75 1.79 -20.46
CA LEU A 385 12.90 1.60 -21.33
C LEU A 385 14.09 0.92 -20.60
N LEU A 386 14.21 1.15 -19.29
CA LEU A 386 15.23 0.52 -18.45
C LEU A 386 14.92 -0.93 -18.14
N ASN A 387 13.69 -1.22 -17.71
CA ASN A 387 13.34 -2.46 -17.02
C ASN A 387 12.48 -3.42 -17.86
N SER A 388 11.59 -2.91 -18.72
CA SER A 388 10.57 -3.73 -19.38
C SER A 388 10.72 -3.84 -20.89
N ALA A 389 11.33 -2.84 -21.56
CA ALA A 389 11.49 -2.83 -23.02
C ALA A 389 12.32 -4.02 -23.51
N LYS A 390 11.71 -4.85 -24.39
CA LYS A 390 12.29 -6.11 -24.87
C LYS A 390 13.29 -5.88 -26.00
N ASP A 391 12.99 -4.97 -26.91
CA ASP A 391 13.77 -4.78 -28.12
C ASP A 391 13.76 -3.32 -28.63
N ALA A 392 14.42 -3.11 -29.79
CA ALA A 392 14.50 -1.79 -30.41
C ALA A 392 13.14 -1.24 -30.91
N THR A 393 12.15 -2.10 -31.10
CA THR A 393 10.80 -1.68 -31.54
C THR A 393 10.09 -0.95 -30.42
N ASP A 394 10.23 -1.45 -29.19
CA ASP A 394 9.70 -0.80 -27.97
C ASP A 394 10.27 0.60 -27.81
N PHE A 395 11.61 0.78 -27.99
CA PHE A 395 12.24 2.09 -27.93
C PHE A 395 11.71 3.05 -29.00
N LYS A 396 11.60 2.59 -30.25
CA LYS A 396 11.09 3.40 -31.36
C LYS A 396 9.65 3.82 -31.13
N PHE A 397 8.83 2.90 -30.63
CA PHE A 397 7.44 3.16 -30.30
C PHE A 397 7.34 4.24 -29.23
N MET A 398 8.07 4.13 -28.12
CA MET A 398 8.04 5.09 -27.04
C MET A 398 8.59 6.46 -27.45
N TYR A 399 9.63 6.51 -28.29
CA TYR A 399 10.13 7.76 -28.85
C TYR A 399 9.08 8.44 -29.74
N HIS A 400 8.37 7.65 -30.58
CA HIS A 400 7.31 8.20 -31.42
C HIS A 400 6.14 8.73 -30.61
N TRP A 401 5.74 7.98 -29.55
CA TRP A 401 4.70 8.43 -28.63
C TRP A 401 5.12 9.73 -27.94
N ALA A 402 6.36 9.80 -27.40
CA ALA A 402 6.86 10.98 -26.73
C ALA A 402 6.95 12.20 -27.67
N LEU A 403 7.36 12.01 -28.92
CA LEU A 403 7.41 13.09 -29.91
C LEU A 403 6.02 13.69 -30.15
N ASN A 404 4.99 12.88 -30.18
CA ASN A 404 3.62 13.32 -30.46
C ASN A 404 2.90 13.94 -29.26
N HIS A 405 3.21 13.50 -28.04
CA HIS A 405 2.47 13.87 -26.83
C HIS A 405 3.21 14.77 -25.86
N CYS A 406 4.55 14.70 -25.84
CA CYS A 406 5.43 15.49 -24.97
C CYS A 406 6.79 15.78 -25.64
N PRO A 407 6.81 16.58 -26.72
CA PRO A 407 8.01 16.80 -27.53
C PRO A 407 9.20 17.36 -26.76
N LEU A 408 8.97 18.05 -25.64
CA LEU A 408 10.03 18.60 -24.80
C LEU A 408 10.95 17.51 -24.20
N ILE A 409 10.39 16.35 -23.82
CA ILE A 409 11.18 15.25 -23.26
C ILE A 409 11.72 14.30 -24.33
N TYR A 410 11.25 14.37 -25.57
CA TYR A 410 11.68 13.46 -26.65
C TYR A 410 13.18 13.45 -26.85
N ASN A 411 13.79 14.63 -26.98
CA ASN A 411 15.24 14.76 -27.21
C ASN A 411 16.03 14.24 -26.00
N GLN A 412 15.57 14.53 -24.79
CA GLN A 412 16.18 14.03 -23.56
C GLN A 412 16.17 12.51 -23.53
N LEU A 413 15.02 11.87 -23.71
CA LEU A 413 14.87 10.41 -23.77
C LEU A 413 15.77 9.79 -24.86
N LYS A 414 15.75 10.37 -26.07
CA LYS A 414 16.53 9.85 -27.18
C LYS A 414 18.04 9.91 -26.92
N ASN A 415 18.53 11.01 -26.34
CA ASN A 415 19.95 11.17 -26.04
C ASN A 415 20.39 10.20 -24.92
N GLU A 416 19.63 10.13 -23.84
CA GLU A 416 19.96 9.30 -22.68
C GLU A 416 19.91 7.81 -22.98
N PHE A 417 18.91 7.34 -23.74
CA PHE A 417 18.74 5.93 -24.03
C PHE A 417 19.38 5.47 -25.36
N ARG A 418 20.07 6.36 -26.07
CA ARG A 418 20.70 6.07 -27.38
C ARG A 418 21.61 4.83 -27.33
N MET A 419 22.47 4.73 -26.34
CA MET A 419 23.39 3.60 -26.21
C MET A 419 22.68 2.29 -25.91
N LYS A 420 21.61 2.35 -25.12
CA LYS A 420 20.75 1.17 -24.86
C LYS A 420 20.01 0.71 -26.10
N LEU A 421 19.51 1.64 -26.91
CA LEU A 421 18.86 1.33 -28.18
C LEU A 421 19.86 0.65 -29.13
N ILE A 422 21.09 1.21 -29.28
CA ILE A 422 22.14 0.62 -30.11
C ILE A 422 22.47 -0.80 -29.63
N LYS A 423 22.66 -1.01 -28.34
CA LYS A 423 22.90 -2.34 -27.78
C LYS A 423 21.76 -3.32 -28.12
N LYS A 424 20.50 -2.91 -27.97
CA LYS A 424 19.33 -3.74 -28.31
C LYS A 424 19.20 -4.01 -29.81
N GLN A 425 19.65 -3.10 -30.67
CA GLN A 425 19.70 -3.32 -32.13
C GLN A 425 20.77 -4.33 -32.51
N LEU A 426 21.97 -4.22 -31.90
CA LEU A 426 23.09 -5.15 -32.16
C LEU A 426 22.78 -6.59 -31.71
N LEU A 427 22.03 -6.77 -30.64
CA LEU A 427 21.56 -8.08 -30.15
C LEU A 427 20.58 -8.79 -31.13
N ARG A 428 20.04 -8.09 -32.11
CA ARG A 428 19.22 -8.69 -33.20
C ARG A 428 20.08 -9.44 -34.23
N ILE A 429 21.39 -9.14 -34.32
CA ILE A 429 22.30 -9.80 -35.25
C ILE A 429 22.79 -11.09 -34.56
N SER A 430 22.41 -12.27 -35.12
CA SER A 430 22.67 -13.59 -34.51
C SER A 430 24.14 -13.81 -34.18
N LEU A 431 25.07 -13.35 -35.05
CA LEU A 431 26.52 -13.45 -34.86
C LEU A 431 27.01 -12.69 -33.60
N LEU A 432 26.41 -11.52 -33.29
CA LEU A 432 26.80 -10.71 -32.15
C LEU A 432 26.21 -11.22 -30.82
N ARG A 433 25.10 -11.96 -30.88
CA ARG A 433 24.52 -12.64 -29.71
C ARG A 433 25.48 -13.64 -29.10
N THR A 434 26.12 -14.44 -29.95
CA THR A 434 27.11 -15.45 -29.54
C THR A 434 28.39 -14.84 -28.99
N LEU A 435 28.84 -13.72 -29.55
CA LEU A 435 30.02 -12.97 -29.10
C LEU A 435 29.83 -12.21 -27.76
N LEU A 436 28.61 -11.85 -27.42
CA LEU A 436 28.27 -11.14 -26.18
C LEU A 436 27.83 -12.06 -25.04
N GLY A 437 27.90 -13.37 -25.20
CA GLY A 437 27.68 -14.38 -24.15
C GLY A 437 26.22 -14.44 -23.67
N ARG A 438 25.25 -14.19 -24.54
CA ARG A 438 23.81 -14.30 -24.25
C ARG A 438 23.07 -15.17 -25.27
#